data_5bb00f67b27baa059dc8a8addb4f9d22
#
_entry.id   5bb00f67b27baa059dc8a8addb4f9d22
#
_cell.length_a   1.000
_cell.length_b   1.000
_cell.length_c   1.000
_cell.angle_alpha   90.00
_cell.angle_beta   90.00
_cell.angle_gamma   90.00
#
_symmetry.space_group_name_H-M   'P 1'
#
loop_
_entity.id
_entity.type
_entity.pdbx_description
1 polymer ?
#
loop_
_entity_poly.entity_id
_entity_poly.type
_entity_poly.pdbx_seq_one_letter_code
_entity_poly.pdbx_strand_id
1 'polypeptide(L)'
;MPQPVLERAAAQMTNWHDADGRDSGMGVMEMSHRSGAFASIVQHAERTLRQLLAVPENFKILFMQGGGLAQNAIVPLNLLGLRGHDTQHADFVITGGWSQKSFQEARKYGDAQQAANSAESGFHTIPDPAGWRLRPNTSYVHICSNETIHGVEFHNLPDLAALGSQAPLVIDFSSHVASRAVDWTKVGLAFAGAQKNLGPAGLTLVFVREDLLGHALSICPSAMDYSLVAAHASLYNTPPTYGIYMAGLVFDWLVEQGGVTAMEQRNMEKAALLYQAIDASSLYFNPVDPACRSRMNIPFFLREPSLEASFLEGAQEAGLLQLKGHKSAGGLRASIYNAMPLEGVQALVAYMRSFERTRA
;
A
#
# COMPACT_ATOMS: atom_id res chain seq x y z
N MET A 1 -3.06 13.57 -3.00
CA MET A 1 -3.92 14.00 -1.88
C MET A 1 -5.19 14.62 -2.46
N PRO A 2 -6.36 14.36 -1.86
CA PRO A 2 -7.60 15.05 -2.26
C PRO A 2 -7.50 16.55 -1.98
N GLN A 3 -8.03 17.37 -2.88
CA GLN A 3 -7.99 18.83 -2.76
C GLN A 3 -8.67 19.32 -1.46
N PRO A 4 -9.87 18.84 -1.06
CA PRO A 4 -10.51 19.25 0.19
C PRO A 4 -9.67 18.96 1.44
N VAL A 5 -8.90 17.85 1.44
CA VAL A 5 -7.99 17.51 2.53
C VAL A 5 -6.86 18.53 2.65
N LEU A 6 -6.26 18.94 1.53
CA LEU A 6 -5.21 19.96 1.51
C LEU A 6 -5.72 21.32 1.98
N GLU A 7 -6.90 21.73 1.56
CA GLU A 7 -7.55 22.99 1.95
C GLU A 7 -7.85 23.01 3.46
N ARG A 8 -8.43 21.92 4.01
CA ARG A 8 -8.68 21.78 5.45
C ARG A 8 -7.37 21.79 6.24
N ALA A 9 -6.36 21.08 5.79
CA ALA A 9 -5.05 21.07 6.44
C ALA A 9 -4.40 22.46 6.44
N ALA A 10 -4.48 23.20 5.33
CA ALA A 10 -3.95 24.57 5.23
C ALA A 10 -4.70 25.52 6.19
N ALA A 11 -6.01 25.43 6.30
CA ALA A 11 -6.81 26.24 7.21
C ALA A 11 -6.48 25.98 8.68
N GLN A 12 -6.13 24.74 9.04
CA GLN A 12 -5.79 24.33 10.40
C GLN A 12 -4.28 24.33 10.69
N MET A 13 -3.46 24.84 9.79
CA MET A 13 -2.00 24.85 9.93
C MET A 13 -1.54 25.63 11.15
N THR A 14 -2.17 26.76 11.44
CA THR A 14 -1.81 27.66 12.55
C THR A 14 -2.73 27.52 13.76
N ASN A 15 -3.93 27.00 13.59
CA ASN A 15 -4.90 26.82 14.65
C ASN A 15 -5.81 25.63 14.37
N TRP A 16 -5.61 24.55 15.11
CA TRP A 16 -6.41 23.34 14.99
C TRP A 16 -7.70 23.45 15.81
N HIS A 17 -8.80 22.96 15.25
CA HIS A 17 -10.10 22.89 15.90
C HIS A 17 -10.48 21.42 16.14
N ASP A 18 -11.03 21.13 17.31
CA ASP A 18 -11.58 19.82 17.61
C ASP A 18 -12.89 19.54 16.86
N ALA A 19 -13.49 18.36 17.10
CA ALA A 19 -14.74 17.97 16.47
C ALA A 19 -15.94 18.88 16.85
N ASP A 20 -15.86 19.58 18.00
CA ASP A 20 -16.85 20.52 18.47
C ASP A 20 -16.57 21.96 17.98
N GLY A 21 -15.52 22.14 17.17
CA GLY A 21 -15.11 23.43 16.62
C GLY A 21 -14.38 24.33 17.62
N ARG A 22 -13.86 23.76 18.72
CA ARG A 22 -13.12 24.55 19.73
C ARG A 22 -11.67 24.74 19.30
N ASP A 23 -11.21 25.97 19.41
CA ASP A 23 -9.83 26.36 19.14
C ASP A 23 -8.86 25.74 20.13
N SER A 24 -7.77 25.17 19.61
CA SER A 24 -6.65 24.71 20.45
C SER A 24 -5.65 25.84 20.76
N GLY A 25 -5.70 26.94 20.04
CA GLY A 25 -4.74 28.04 20.13
C GLY A 25 -3.38 27.75 19.50
N MET A 26 -3.23 26.58 18.83
CA MET A 26 -1.99 26.18 18.14
C MET A 26 -2.27 25.27 16.94
N GLY A 27 -1.36 25.23 15.99
CA GLY A 27 -1.40 24.32 14.87
C GLY A 27 -0.96 22.90 15.24
N VAL A 28 -1.34 21.91 14.40
CA VAL A 28 -0.99 20.50 14.65
C VAL A 28 0.53 20.27 14.65
N MET A 29 1.29 21.03 13.90
CA MET A 29 2.76 20.91 13.86
C MET A 29 3.45 21.32 15.15
N GLU A 30 2.79 22.18 15.96
CA GLU A 30 3.31 22.69 17.24
C GLU A 30 2.84 21.85 18.44
N MET A 31 1.82 21.01 18.24
CA MET A 31 1.26 20.18 19.32
C MET A 31 2.26 19.17 19.83
N SER A 32 2.38 19.10 21.16
CA SER A 32 3.03 17.96 21.79
C SER A 32 2.22 16.67 21.52
N HIS A 33 2.89 15.59 21.11
CA HIS A 33 2.27 14.26 20.96
C HIS A 33 1.72 13.71 22.30
N ARG A 34 2.05 14.34 23.44
CA ARG A 34 1.55 13.99 24.76
C ARG A 34 0.35 14.85 25.20
N SER A 35 -0.09 15.80 24.37
CA SER A 35 -1.26 16.62 24.68
C SER A 35 -2.56 15.84 24.49
N GLY A 36 -3.61 16.22 25.24
CA GLY A 36 -4.95 15.67 25.05
C GLY A 36 -5.51 15.93 23.66
N ALA A 37 -5.19 17.09 23.07
CA ALA A 37 -5.57 17.43 21.70
C ALA A 37 -4.98 16.44 20.68
N PHE A 38 -3.69 16.13 20.78
CA PHE A 38 -3.08 15.16 19.87
C PHE A 38 -3.58 13.73 20.12
N ALA A 39 -3.82 13.34 21.38
CA ALA A 39 -4.43 12.05 21.68
C ALA A 39 -5.80 11.89 21.01
N SER A 40 -6.63 12.96 20.97
CA SER A 40 -7.92 12.93 20.26
C SER A 40 -7.77 12.77 18.76
N ILE A 41 -6.74 13.37 18.14
CA ILE A 41 -6.40 13.19 16.71
C ILE A 41 -6.07 11.73 16.42
N VAL A 42 -5.21 11.10 17.22
CA VAL A 42 -4.82 9.69 17.02
C VAL A 42 -6.02 8.77 17.19
N GLN A 43 -6.81 8.96 18.25
CA GLN A 43 -8.01 8.16 18.52
C GLN A 43 -9.06 8.29 17.41
N HIS A 44 -9.26 9.50 16.90
CA HIS A 44 -10.16 9.74 15.77
C HIS A 44 -9.66 9.01 14.52
N ALA A 45 -8.40 9.19 14.17
CA ALA A 45 -7.79 8.54 13.01
C ALA A 45 -7.88 7.01 13.09
N GLU A 46 -7.55 6.41 14.26
CA GLU A 46 -7.64 4.95 14.45
C GLU A 46 -9.09 4.46 14.31
N ARG A 47 -10.03 5.10 15.01
CA ARG A 47 -11.44 4.72 14.97
C ARG A 47 -12.03 4.81 13.55
N THR A 48 -11.77 5.93 12.85
CA THR A 48 -12.24 6.13 11.47
C THR A 48 -11.64 5.09 10.53
N LEU A 49 -10.33 4.82 10.64
CA LEU A 49 -9.67 3.82 9.81
C LEU A 49 -10.18 2.40 10.07
N ARG A 50 -10.40 2.05 11.35
CA ARG A 50 -10.97 0.75 11.76
C ARG A 50 -12.34 0.53 11.15
N GLN A 51 -13.22 1.54 11.21
CA GLN A 51 -14.54 1.48 10.61
C GLN A 51 -14.47 1.42 9.09
N LEU A 52 -13.66 2.28 8.46
CA LEU A 52 -13.50 2.37 7.01
C LEU A 52 -13.06 1.04 6.38
N LEU A 53 -12.12 0.34 7.03
CA LEU A 53 -11.57 -0.92 6.53
C LEU A 53 -12.21 -2.16 7.16
N ALA A 54 -13.21 -1.99 8.04
CA ALA A 54 -13.84 -3.06 8.82
C ALA A 54 -12.80 -3.94 9.54
N VAL A 55 -11.78 -3.31 10.16
CA VAL A 55 -10.70 -4.02 10.85
C VAL A 55 -11.27 -4.67 12.12
N PRO A 56 -11.12 -6.00 12.32
CA PRO A 56 -11.63 -6.69 13.51
C PRO A 56 -10.99 -6.20 14.81
N GLU A 57 -11.70 -6.33 15.92
CA GLU A 57 -11.25 -5.87 17.24
C GLU A 57 -9.97 -6.56 17.73
N ASN A 58 -9.72 -7.80 17.30
CA ASN A 58 -8.51 -8.55 17.60
C ASN A 58 -7.29 -8.15 16.79
N PHE A 59 -7.36 -7.03 16.05
CA PHE A 59 -6.22 -6.40 15.39
C PHE A 59 -5.86 -5.09 16.07
N LYS A 60 -4.57 -4.87 16.30
CA LYS A 60 -4.02 -3.56 16.65
C LYS A 60 -3.69 -2.78 15.37
N ILE A 61 -4.06 -1.50 15.36
CA ILE A 61 -3.67 -0.54 14.32
C ILE A 61 -2.52 0.30 14.88
N LEU A 62 -1.36 0.25 14.23
CA LEU A 62 -0.16 0.97 14.69
C LEU A 62 0.20 2.06 13.68
N PHE A 63 0.45 3.25 14.20
CA PHE A 63 0.98 4.38 13.43
C PHE A 63 2.50 4.42 13.63
N MET A 64 3.26 4.00 12.63
CA MET A 64 4.71 3.84 12.68
C MET A 64 5.41 4.76 11.69
N GLN A 65 6.73 4.71 11.70
CA GLN A 65 7.62 5.47 10.80
C GLN A 65 8.37 4.53 9.84
N GLY A 66 9.03 5.10 8.83
CA GLY A 66 9.97 4.38 7.96
C GLY A 66 9.40 3.86 6.65
N GLY A 67 8.09 4.00 6.41
CA GLY A 67 7.43 3.53 5.19
C GLY A 67 7.39 2.00 5.07
N GLY A 68 6.87 1.50 3.95
CA GLY A 68 6.84 0.06 3.68
C GLY A 68 8.24 -0.57 3.64
N LEU A 69 9.27 0.20 3.25
CA LEU A 69 10.63 -0.34 3.19
C LEU A 69 11.18 -0.70 4.58
N ALA A 70 10.90 0.10 5.62
CA ALA A 70 11.28 -0.26 6.98
C ALA A 70 10.52 -1.48 7.47
N GLN A 71 9.26 -1.68 7.05
CA GLN A 71 8.49 -2.87 7.42
C GLN A 71 9.11 -4.17 6.88
N ASN A 72 9.86 -4.12 5.79
CA ASN A 72 10.61 -5.29 5.31
C ASN A 72 11.61 -5.82 6.35
N ALA A 73 12.12 -4.94 7.23
CA ALA A 73 12.98 -5.31 8.36
C ALA A 73 12.18 -5.54 9.65
N ILE A 74 11.18 -4.69 9.91
CA ILE A 74 10.41 -4.71 11.17
C ILE A 74 9.55 -5.98 11.26
N VAL A 75 8.93 -6.42 10.18
CA VAL A 75 8.13 -7.66 10.15
C VAL A 75 8.95 -8.88 10.56
N PRO A 76 10.11 -9.19 9.93
CA PRO A 76 10.91 -10.34 10.38
C PRO A 76 11.44 -10.17 11.80
N LEU A 77 11.82 -8.97 12.24
CA LEU A 77 12.23 -8.72 13.61
C LEU A 77 11.12 -9.05 14.66
N ASN A 78 9.85 -8.91 14.29
CA ASN A 78 8.72 -9.18 15.17
C ASN A 78 8.14 -10.59 15.03
N LEU A 79 8.20 -11.20 13.86
CA LEU A 79 7.48 -12.44 13.59
C LEU A 79 8.36 -13.68 13.46
N LEU A 80 9.66 -13.57 13.20
CA LEU A 80 10.51 -14.76 13.08
C LEU A 80 10.60 -15.59 14.36
N GLY A 81 10.39 -14.97 15.52
CA GLY A 81 10.32 -15.67 16.81
C GLY A 81 9.02 -16.44 17.08
N LEU A 82 8.00 -16.33 16.21
CA LEU A 82 6.65 -16.87 16.42
C LEU A 82 6.63 -18.39 16.64
N ARG A 83 7.55 -19.14 16.02
CA ARG A 83 7.67 -20.61 16.16
C ARG A 83 8.83 -21.05 17.07
N GLY A 84 9.38 -20.13 17.86
CA GLY A 84 10.55 -20.36 18.71
C GLY A 84 11.85 -19.96 18.03
N HIS A 85 12.92 -19.92 18.83
CA HIS A 85 14.22 -19.41 18.35
C HIS A 85 14.95 -20.32 17.36
N ASP A 86 14.62 -21.61 17.33
CA ASP A 86 15.28 -22.60 16.47
C ASP A 86 14.67 -22.70 15.07
N THR A 87 13.52 -22.03 14.82
CA THR A 87 12.78 -22.10 13.56
C THR A 87 12.42 -20.71 13.07
N GLN A 88 13.44 -19.92 12.75
CA GLN A 88 13.26 -18.55 12.23
C GLN A 88 13.04 -18.58 10.70
N HIS A 89 11.96 -19.25 10.26
CA HIS A 89 11.64 -19.42 8.85
C HIS A 89 10.54 -18.47 8.39
N ALA A 90 10.70 -17.92 7.18
CA ALA A 90 9.65 -17.14 6.51
C ALA A 90 9.58 -17.48 5.03
N ASP A 91 8.37 -17.59 4.49
CA ASP A 91 8.12 -17.95 3.10
C ASP A 91 7.59 -16.75 2.32
N PHE A 92 8.12 -16.54 1.13
CA PHE A 92 7.82 -15.39 0.30
C PHE A 92 7.30 -15.81 -1.07
N VAL A 93 6.21 -15.18 -1.51
CA VAL A 93 5.72 -15.27 -2.89
C VAL A 93 6.17 -14.02 -3.62
N ILE A 94 7.04 -14.21 -4.61
CA ILE A 94 7.70 -13.13 -5.33
C ILE A 94 6.93 -12.86 -6.62
N THR A 95 6.25 -11.71 -6.68
CA THR A 95 5.45 -11.29 -7.85
C THR A 95 5.92 -9.96 -8.43
N GLY A 96 7.04 -9.44 -7.93
CA GLY A 96 7.61 -8.20 -8.42
C GLY A 96 8.76 -7.67 -7.58
N GLY A 97 9.13 -6.43 -7.85
CA GLY A 97 10.28 -5.79 -7.22
C GLY A 97 10.11 -5.51 -5.73
N TRP A 98 8.89 -5.34 -5.23
CA TRP A 98 8.67 -5.05 -3.81
C TRP A 98 8.71 -6.33 -2.98
N SER A 99 8.02 -7.39 -3.38
CA SER A 99 8.14 -8.70 -2.73
C SER A 99 9.58 -9.25 -2.77
N GLN A 100 10.30 -9.01 -3.86
CA GLN A 100 11.73 -9.35 -3.96
C GLN A 100 12.58 -8.61 -2.93
N LYS A 101 12.34 -7.31 -2.70
CA LYS A 101 13.03 -6.53 -1.66
C LYS A 101 12.69 -7.01 -0.25
N SER A 102 11.41 -7.31 0.02
CA SER A 102 10.99 -7.86 1.30
C SER A 102 11.70 -9.18 1.61
N PHE A 103 11.78 -10.07 0.62
CA PHE A 103 12.53 -11.32 0.73
C PHE A 103 14.02 -11.10 1.02
N GLN A 104 14.67 -10.21 0.25
CA GLN A 104 16.09 -9.91 0.43
C GLN A 104 16.40 -9.33 1.81
N GLU A 105 15.51 -8.49 2.33
CA GLU A 105 15.68 -7.90 3.66
C GLU A 105 15.49 -8.94 4.76
N ALA A 106 14.46 -9.78 4.68
CA ALA A 106 14.17 -10.80 5.67
C ALA A 106 15.30 -11.82 5.86
N ARG A 107 16.05 -12.12 4.80
CA ARG A 107 17.23 -13.00 4.84
C ARG A 107 18.35 -12.51 5.76
N LYS A 108 18.35 -11.26 6.16
CA LYS A 108 19.32 -10.72 7.12
C LYS A 108 19.02 -11.14 8.56
N TYR A 109 17.79 -11.56 8.84
CA TYR A 109 17.28 -11.82 10.18
C TYR A 109 16.96 -13.30 10.42
N GLY A 110 16.77 -14.09 9.38
CA GLY A 110 16.44 -15.51 9.48
C GLY A 110 16.48 -16.23 8.14
N ASP A 111 16.03 -17.47 8.13
CA ASP A 111 15.95 -18.30 6.94
C ASP A 111 14.70 -17.99 6.13
N ALA A 112 14.80 -17.07 5.19
CA ALA A 112 13.73 -16.78 4.22
C ALA A 112 13.92 -17.62 2.96
N GLN A 113 12.80 -18.18 2.44
CA GLN A 113 12.78 -18.87 1.14
C GLN A 113 11.73 -18.28 0.20
N GLN A 114 11.91 -18.51 -1.08
CA GLN A 114 10.92 -18.21 -2.11
C GLN A 114 9.97 -19.42 -2.23
N ALA A 115 8.75 -19.30 -1.74
CA ALA A 115 7.72 -20.33 -1.89
C ALA A 115 7.23 -20.39 -3.35
N ALA A 116 7.21 -19.26 -4.03
CA ALA A 116 6.92 -19.13 -5.45
C ALA A 116 7.55 -17.86 -6.00
N ASN A 117 7.81 -17.82 -7.32
CA ASN A 117 8.42 -16.67 -7.99
C ASN A 117 7.97 -16.59 -9.44
N SER A 118 7.46 -15.42 -9.87
CA SER A 118 7.06 -15.17 -11.26
C SER A 118 8.12 -14.41 -12.10
N ALA A 119 9.39 -14.40 -11.67
CA ALA A 119 10.45 -13.71 -12.42
C ALA A 119 10.63 -14.24 -13.83
N GLU A 120 10.45 -15.55 -14.07
CA GLU A 120 10.53 -16.16 -15.40
C GLU A 120 9.49 -15.60 -16.39
N SER A 121 8.32 -15.18 -15.87
CA SER A 121 7.30 -14.48 -16.68
C SER A 121 7.52 -12.97 -16.76
N GLY A 122 8.66 -12.43 -16.27
CA GLY A 122 8.90 -10.98 -16.15
C GLY A 122 8.02 -10.29 -15.10
N PHE A 123 7.50 -11.04 -14.13
CA PHE A 123 6.53 -10.53 -13.13
C PHE A 123 5.21 -10.06 -13.74
N HIS A 124 4.74 -10.76 -14.76
CA HIS A 124 3.48 -10.43 -15.42
C HIS A 124 2.30 -11.28 -14.96
N THR A 125 2.54 -12.23 -14.07
CA THR A 125 1.54 -13.17 -13.53
C THR A 125 1.71 -13.39 -12.05
N ILE A 126 0.68 -13.97 -11.42
CA ILE A 126 0.76 -14.54 -10.06
C ILE A 126 0.94 -16.05 -10.21
N PRO A 127 1.95 -16.68 -9.57
CA PRO A 127 2.07 -18.12 -9.56
C PRO A 127 0.83 -18.79 -8.94
N ASP A 128 0.38 -19.90 -9.54
CA ASP A 128 -0.74 -20.66 -9.00
C ASP A 128 -0.47 -21.07 -7.54
N PRO A 129 -1.35 -20.72 -6.58
CA PRO A 129 -1.19 -21.07 -5.18
C PRO A 129 -1.00 -22.57 -4.92
N ALA A 130 -1.60 -23.44 -5.72
CA ALA A 130 -1.42 -24.89 -5.62
C ALA A 130 0.04 -25.34 -5.84
N GLY A 131 0.84 -24.53 -6.51
CA GLY A 131 2.27 -24.79 -6.76
C GLY A 131 3.21 -24.17 -5.72
N TRP A 132 2.71 -23.46 -4.70
CA TRP A 132 3.57 -22.83 -3.70
C TRP A 132 4.23 -23.86 -2.77
N ARG A 133 5.53 -23.70 -2.55
CA ARG A 133 6.32 -24.59 -1.68
C ARG A 133 6.39 -24.00 -0.27
N LEU A 134 5.29 -24.10 0.48
CA LEU A 134 5.20 -23.61 1.86
C LEU A 134 5.84 -24.61 2.82
N ARG A 135 6.65 -24.12 3.77
CA ARG A 135 7.24 -24.94 4.82
C ARG A 135 6.24 -25.17 5.96
N PRO A 136 6.18 -26.37 6.55
CA PRO A 136 5.22 -26.68 7.64
C PRO A 136 5.35 -25.78 8.86
N ASN A 137 6.59 -25.36 9.19
CA ASN A 137 6.91 -24.59 10.40
C ASN A 137 7.31 -23.14 10.08
N THR A 138 6.87 -22.59 8.94
CA THR A 138 7.16 -21.19 8.65
C THR A 138 6.48 -20.26 9.64
N SER A 139 7.17 -19.23 10.09
CA SER A 139 6.64 -18.21 11.01
C SER A 139 5.58 -17.35 10.34
N TYR A 140 5.74 -17.06 9.05
CA TYR A 140 4.77 -16.33 8.25
C TYR A 140 4.98 -16.57 6.75
N VAL A 141 3.94 -16.29 5.97
CA VAL A 141 4.00 -16.21 4.49
C VAL A 141 3.79 -14.76 4.08
N HIS A 142 4.68 -14.22 3.25
CA HIS A 142 4.61 -12.83 2.80
C HIS A 142 4.23 -12.73 1.32
N ILE A 143 3.33 -11.78 1.02
CA ILE A 143 3.02 -11.31 -0.34
C ILE A 143 3.07 -9.78 -0.41
N CYS A 144 3.44 -9.23 -1.56
CA CYS A 144 3.08 -7.86 -1.93
C CYS A 144 1.79 -7.93 -2.74
N SER A 145 0.67 -7.53 -2.14
CA SER A 145 -0.65 -7.77 -2.73
C SER A 145 -0.98 -6.85 -3.91
N ASN A 146 -0.17 -5.80 -4.13
CA ASN A 146 -0.15 -5.02 -5.36
C ASN A 146 1.26 -4.50 -5.66
N GLU A 147 1.89 -5.03 -6.68
CA GLU A 147 3.23 -4.67 -7.14
C GLU A 147 3.20 -3.39 -7.96
N THR A 148 3.53 -2.26 -7.33
CA THR A 148 3.48 -0.91 -7.92
C THR A 148 4.31 -0.77 -9.21
N ILE A 149 5.41 -1.52 -9.33
CA ILE A 149 6.35 -1.43 -10.46
C ILE A 149 5.82 -2.23 -11.65
N HIS A 150 5.40 -3.47 -11.41
CA HIS A 150 5.03 -4.42 -12.47
C HIS A 150 3.52 -4.44 -12.76
N GLY A 151 2.69 -3.83 -11.89
CA GLY A 151 1.25 -3.72 -12.10
C GLY A 151 0.48 -5.03 -11.89
N VAL A 152 1.01 -5.92 -11.04
CA VAL A 152 0.36 -7.18 -10.66
C VAL A 152 -0.34 -7.02 -9.31
N GLU A 153 -1.60 -7.41 -9.23
CA GLU A 153 -2.45 -7.31 -8.03
C GLU A 153 -3.13 -8.64 -7.72
N PHE A 154 -3.06 -9.07 -6.46
CA PHE A 154 -3.88 -10.16 -5.93
C PHE A 154 -5.30 -9.65 -5.72
N HIS A 155 -6.21 -9.92 -6.64
CA HIS A 155 -7.63 -9.53 -6.50
C HIS A 155 -8.30 -10.27 -5.34
N ASN A 156 -7.88 -11.51 -5.08
CA ASN A 156 -8.27 -12.30 -3.93
C ASN A 156 -7.03 -12.69 -3.13
N LEU A 157 -7.09 -12.58 -1.80
CA LEU A 157 -6.02 -13.06 -0.94
C LEU A 157 -5.98 -14.59 -0.94
N PRO A 158 -4.79 -15.21 -0.94
CA PRO A 158 -4.68 -16.66 -0.84
C PRO A 158 -5.23 -17.18 0.48
N ASP A 159 -5.80 -18.36 0.45
CA ASP A 159 -6.22 -19.09 1.64
C ASP A 159 -5.11 -20.08 2.03
N LEU A 160 -4.26 -19.66 2.97
CA LEU A 160 -3.13 -20.49 3.41
C LEU A 160 -3.57 -21.76 4.11
N ALA A 161 -4.72 -21.75 4.80
CA ALA A 161 -5.26 -22.93 5.44
C ALA A 161 -5.69 -23.98 4.42
N ALA A 162 -6.31 -23.57 3.31
CA ALA A 162 -6.63 -24.44 2.19
C ALA A 162 -5.37 -25.01 1.49
N LEU A 163 -4.23 -24.32 1.61
CA LEU A 163 -2.92 -24.78 1.13
C LEU A 163 -2.17 -25.63 2.19
N GLY A 164 -2.81 -25.97 3.31
CA GLY A 164 -2.22 -26.79 4.37
C GLY A 164 -1.26 -26.05 5.31
N SER A 165 -1.20 -24.71 5.25
CA SER A 165 -0.34 -23.92 6.12
C SER A 165 -1.14 -23.23 7.22
N GLN A 166 -0.62 -23.30 8.47
CA GLN A 166 -1.14 -22.58 9.64
C GLN A 166 -0.38 -21.28 9.92
N ALA A 167 0.49 -20.86 8.99
CA ALA A 167 1.25 -19.62 9.12
C ALA A 167 0.34 -18.41 8.87
N PRO A 168 0.54 -17.29 9.60
CA PRO A 168 -0.14 -16.05 9.29
C PRO A 168 0.30 -15.49 7.93
N LEU A 169 -0.66 -14.97 7.16
CA LEU A 169 -0.38 -14.22 5.94
C LEU A 169 0.03 -12.79 6.32
N VAL A 170 1.17 -12.35 5.82
CA VAL A 170 1.67 -10.98 5.89
C VAL A 170 1.50 -10.33 4.53
N ILE A 171 0.85 -9.15 4.47
CA ILE A 171 0.62 -8.45 3.22
C ILE A 171 1.24 -7.03 3.23
N ASP A 172 2.06 -6.72 2.24
CA ASP A 172 2.30 -5.34 1.84
C ASP A 172 1.18 -4.91 0.90
N PHE A 173 0.28 -4.06 1.39
CA PHE A 173 -0.82 -3.52 0.59
C PHE A 173 -0.74 -2.00 0.40
N SER A 174 0.47 -1.45 0.54
CA SER A 174 0.74 0.00 0.48
C SER A 174 0.12 0.68 -0.73
N SER A 175 0.10 0.03 -1.88
CA SER A 175 -0.34 0.66 -3.13
C SER A 175 -1.83 0.48 -3.45
N HIS A 176 -2.55 -0.31 -2.63
CA HIS A 176 -4.01 -0.45 -2.80
C HIS A 176 -4.79 -0.40 -1.49
N VAL A 177 -4.15 -0.08 -0.36
CA VAL A 177 -4.87 0.11 0.91
C VAL A 177 -6.03 1.09 0.73
N ALA A 178 -7.19 0.78 1.32
CA ALA A 178 -8.43 1.54 1.21
C ALA A 178 -8.95 1.74 -0.25
N SER A 179 -8.48 0.96 -1.20
CA SER A 179 -9.04 0.95 -2.56
C SER A 179 -10.15 -0.06 -2.76
N ARG A 180 -10.27 -1.02 -1.86
CA ARG A 180 -11.27 -2.09 -1.81
C ARG A 180 -11.33 -2.74 -0.43
N ALA A 181 -12.35 -3.56 -0.20
CA ALA A 181 -12.47 -4.35 1.02
C ALA A 181 -11.30 -5.36 1.19
N VAL A 182 -10.98 -5.66 2.43
CA VAL A 182 -9.96 -6.66 2.82
C VAL A 182 -10.66 -7.80 3.55
N ASP A 183 -10.35 -9.04 3.17
CA ASP A 183 -10.76 -10.23 3.90
C ASP A 183 -9.80 -10.48 5.07
N TRP A 184 -10.10 -9.85 6.22
CA TRP A 184 -9.27 -9.94 7.42
C TRP A 184 -9.18 -11.35 8.01
N THR A 185 -10.08 -12.26 7.63
CA THR A 185 -10.02 -13.67 8.11
C THR A 185 -8.78 -14.39 7.59
N LYS A 186 -8.23 -13.95 6.49
CA LYS A 186 -7.03 -14.50 5.84
C LYS A 186 -5.74 -13.82 6.27
N VAL A 187 -5.82 -12.65 6.94
CA VAL A 187 -4.67 -11.81 7.25
C VAL A 187 -4.20 -12.02 8.68
N GLY A 188 -2.89 -12.19 8.88
CA GLY A 188 -2.25 -12.10 10.19
C GLY A 188 -1.69 -10.70 10.45
N LEU A 189 -1.02 -10.14 9.46
CA LEU A 189 -0.45 -8.80 9.50
C LEU A 189 -0.57 -8.13 8.13
N ALA A 190 -0.95 -6.86 8.13
CA ALA A 190 -0.90 -6.02 6.94
C ALA A 190 -0.14 -4.72 7.23
N PHE A 191 0.60 -4.19 6.26
CA PHE A 191 1.22 -2.88 6.41
C PHE A 191 1.12 -2.03 5.14
N ALA A 192 1.09 -0.72 5.33
CA ALA A 192 1.01 0.25 4.24
C ALA A 192 1.81 1.52 4.54
N GLY A 193 2.69 1.91 3.62
CA GLY A 193 3.19 3.29 3.58
C GLY A 193 2.06 4.23 3.15
N ALA A 194 1.82 5.30 3.90
CA ALA A 194 0.66 6.17 3.69
C ALA A 194 0.70 6.96 2.37
N GLN A 195 1.89 7.25 1.83
CA GLN A 195 2.13 8.19 0.72
C GLN A 195 1.44 7.85 -0.61
N LYS A 196 0.81 6.69 -0.73
CA LYS A 196 0.11 6.28 -1.96
C LYS A 196 -1.39 6.61 -1.89
N ASN A 197 -2.10 6.06 -0.90
CA ASN A 197 -3.55 6.19 -0.80
C ASN A 197 -4.07 6.88 0.47
N LEU A 198 -3.26 7.00 1.52
CA LEU A 198 -3.78 7.34 2.86
C LEU A 198 -3.23 8.64 3.45
N GLY A 199 -2.17 9.22 2.88
CA GLY A 199 -1.62 10.42 3.50
C GLY A 199 -0.24 10.82 2.94
N PRO A 200 0.57 11.57 3.70
CA PRO A 200 1.91 11.98 3.30
C PRO A 200 2.94 10.87 3.50
N ALA A 201 4.13 11.06 2.91
CA ALA A 201 5.29 10.24 3.21
C ALA A 201 5.70 10.38 4.69
N GLY A 202 6.34 9.33 5.23
CA GLY A 202 6.84 9.29 6.61
C GLY A 202 5.95 8.52 7.59
N LEU A 203 4.65 8.39 7.32
CA LEU A 203 3.74 7.57 8.09
C LEU A 203 3.63 6.16 7.49
N THR A 204 3.61 5.15 8.35
CA THR A 204 3.33 3.76 8.01
C THR A 204 2.23 3.23 8.91
N LEU A 205 1.25 2.59 8.34
CA LEU A 205 0.18 1.89 9.07
C LEU A 205 0.49 0.42 9.13
N VAL A 206 0.35 -0.18 10.31
CA VAL A 206 0.49 -1.62 10.52
C VAL A 206 -0.78 -2.13 11.20
N PHE A 207 -1.33 -3.19 10.67
CA PHE A 207 -2.48 -3.91 11.22
C PHE A 207 -1.99 -5.28 11.63
N VAL A 208 -1.88 -5.53 12.90
CA VAL A 208 -1.33 -6.78 13.44
C VAL A 208 -2.33 -7.46 14.34
N ARG A 209 -2.59 -8.74 14.08
CA ARG A 209 -3.46 -9.56 14.93
C ARG A 209 -2.80 -9.77 16.30
N GLU A 210 -3.58 -9.67 17.38
CA GLU A 210 -3.07 -9.64 18.75
C GLU A 210 -2.24 -10.88 19.13
N ASP A 211 -2.59 -12.05 18.60
CA ASP A 211 -1.84 -13.29 18.85
C ASP A 211 -0.43 -13.32 18.21
N LEU A 212 -0.12 -12.34 17.35
CA LEU A 212 1.19 -12.20 16.74
C LEU A 212 2.11 -11.21 17.49
N LEU A 213 1.64 -10.60 18.57
CA LEU A 213 2.43 -9.73 19.42
C LEU A 213 3.27 -10.54 20.41
N GLY A 214 4.43 -9.98 20.84
CA GLY A 214 5.26 -10.58 21.88
C GLY A 214 6.27 -11.63 21.37
N HIS A 215 6.48 -11.71 20.06
CA HIS A 215 7.41 -12.66 19.43
C HIS A 215 8.65 -11.99 18.84
N ALA A 216 8.91 -10.72 19.22
CA ALA A 216 10.05 -9.97 18.71
C ALA A 216 11.38 -10.65 19.07
N LEU A 217 12.30 -10.67 18.10
CA LEU A 217 13.67 -11.12 18.33
C LEU A 217 14.36 -10.19 19.33
N SER A 218 15.31 -10.71 20.12
CA SER A 218 16.04 -9.93 21.12
C SER A 218 16.82 -8.74 20.54
N ILE A 219 17.13 -8.77 19.26
CA ILE A 219 17.76 -7.66 18.52
C ILE A 219 16.79 -6.60 18.03
N CYS A 220 15.47 -6.80 18.21
CA CYS A 220 14.48 -5.84 17.77
C CYS A 220 14.57 -4.55 18.60
N PRO A 221 14.79 -3.38 17.95
CA PRO A 221 14.78 -2.11 18.69
C PRO A 221 13.41 -1.83 19.29
N SER A 222 13.37 -1.31 20.51
CA SER A 222 12.12 -1.02 21.25
C SER A 222 11.11 -0.18 20.44
N ALA A 223 11.58 0.79 19.66
CA ALA A 223 10.71 1.64 18.83
C ALA A 223 10.10 0.89 17.63
N MET A 224 10.57 -0.34 17.33
CA MET A 224 10.13 -1.21 16.24
C MET A 224 9.40 -2.46 16.75
N ASP A 225 9.36 -2.68 18.06
CA ASP A 225 8.61 -3.77 18.70
C ASP A 225 7.12 -3.47 18.67
N TYR A 226 6.36 -4.26 17.93
CA TYR A 226 4.91 -4.08 17.78
C TYR A 226 4.17 -4.14 19.11
N SER A 227 4.63 -4.96 20.08
CA SER A 227 4.02 -5.06 21.40
C SER A 227 4.17 -3.77 22.18
N LEU A 228 5.37 -3.17 22.17
CA LEU A 228 5.61 -1.90 22.86
C LEU A 228 4.87 -0.75 22.18
N VAL A 229 4.87 -0.71 20.85
CA VAL A 229 4.12 0.30 20.10
C VAL A 229 2.62 0.18 20.36
N ALA A 230 2.06 -1.05 20.37
CA ALA A 230 0.65 -1.31 20.66
C ALA A 230 0.28 -0.92 22.10
N ALA A 231 1.10 -1.30 23.10
CA ALA A 231 0.86 -1.00 24.50
C ALA A 231 0.80 0.52 24.79
N HIS A 232 1.42 1.32 23.94
CA HIS A 232 1.45 2.79 24.08
C HIS A 232 0.58 3.50 23.02
N ALA A 233 -0.39 2.83 22.39
CA ALA A 233 -1.26 3.41 21.37
C ALA A 233 -0.48 4.19 20.29
N SER A 234 0.64 3.62 19.83
CA SER A 234 1.59 4.22 18.86
C SER A 234 2.38 5.44 19.37
N LEU A 235 2.29 5.77 20.66
CA LEU A 235 2.95 6.93 21.26
C LEU A 235 4.15 6.53 22.16
N TYR A 236 4.75 5.37 21.94
CA TYR A 236 5.95 4.93 22.65
C TYR A 236 7.11 5.93 22.49
N ASN A 237 7.33 6.41 21.29
CA ASN A 237 8.21 7.54 20.97
C ASN A 237 7.41 8.63 20.22
N THR A 238 8.00 9.79 19.95
CA THR A 238 7.33 10.85 19.19
C THR A 238 6.99 10.34 17.78
N PRO A 239 5.70 10.23 17.43
CA PRO A 239 5.26 9.74 16.14
C PRO A 239 5.32 10.86 15.07
N PRO A 240 5.06 10.55 13.78
CA PRO A 240 4.92 11.56 12.74
C PRO A 240 3.58 12.30 12.89
N THR A 241 3.50 13.23 13.85
CA THR A 241 2.27 13.89 14.33
C THR A 241 1.45 14.47 13.19
N TYR A 242 2.05 15.31 12.35
CA TYR A 242 1.37 15.91 11.20
C TYR A 242 0.96 14.85 10.16
N GLY A 243 1.75 13.78 10.00
CA GLY A 243 1.41 12.67 9.12
C GLY A 243 0.16 11.92 9.56
N ILE A 244 -0.02 11.71 10.88
CA ILE A 244 -1.21 11.06 11.44
C ILE A 244 -2.44 11.95 11.27
N TYR A 245 -2.31 13.25 11.55
CA TYR A 245 -3.38 14.21 11.32
C TYR A 245 -3.83 14.23 9.85
N MET A 246 -2.89 14.36 8.92
CA MET A 246 -3.18 14.36 7.49
C MET A 246 -3.84 13.06 7.01
N ALA A 247 -3.39 11.92 7.55
CA ALA A 247 -4.02 10.64 7.25
C ALA A 247 -5.45 10.57 7.80
N GLY A 248 -5.70 11.07 9.01
CA GLY A 248 -7.05 11.20 9.57
C GLY A 248 -7.99 11.99 8.67
N LEU A 249 -7.53 13.12 8.12
CA LEU A 249 -8.32 13.90 7.15
C LEU A 249 -8.61 13.11 5.86
N VAL A 250 -7.67 12.28 5.40
CA VAL A 250 -7.90 11.39 4.24
C VAL A 250 -8.92 10.30 4.58
N PHE A 251 -8.88 9.75 5.80
CA PHE A 251 -9.87 8.75 6.22
C PHE A 251 -11.27 9.33 6.28
N ASP A 252 -11.42 10.54 6.84
CA ASP A 252 -12.69 11.28 6.84
C ASP A 252 -13.19 11.49 5.41
N TRP A 253 -12.33 11.97 4.53
CA TRP A 253 -12.66 12.15 3.11
C TRP A 253 -13.10 10.85 2.44
N LEU A 254 -12.44 9.72 2.71
CA LEU A 254 -12.83 8.42 2.16
C LEU A 254 -14.21 7.98 2.66
N VAL A 255 -14.54 8.24 3.93
CA VAL A 255 -15.89 8.00 4.48
C VAL A 255 -16.92 8.87 3.77
N GLU A 256 -16.66 10.16 3.60
CA GLU A 256 -17.52 11.11 2.88
C GLU A 256 -17.74 10.70 1.41
N GLN A 257 -16.75 10.03 0.79
CA GLN A 257 -16.86 9.49 -0.56
C GLN A 257 -17.68 8.19 -0.67
N GLY A 258 -18.25 7.69 0.42
CA GLY A 258 -19.02 6.45 0.47
C GLY A 258 -18.23 5.21 0.85
N GLY A 259 -17.05 5.41 1.44
CA GLY A 259 -16.18 4.33 1.96
C GLY A 259 -15.51 3.50 0.88
N VAL A 260 -14.94 2.36 1.30
CA VAL A 260 -14.14 1.51 0.41
C VAL A 260 -14.95 0.87 -0.71
N THR A 261 -16.24 0.59 -0.50
CA THR A 261 -17.10 -0.01 -1.53
C THR A 261 -17.33 0.94 -2.71
N ALA A 262 -17.67 2.20 -2.44
CA ALA A 262 -17.82 3.21 -3.48
C ALA A 262 -16.48 3.52 -4.15
N MET A 263 -15.39 3.52 -3.38
CA MET A 263 -14.05 3.73 -3.90
C MET A 263 -13.61 2.60 -4.82
N GLU A 264 -13.90 1.35 -4.49
CA GLU A 264 -13.63 0.20 -5.35
C GLU A 264 -14.30 0.31 -6.71
N GLN A 265 -15.57 0.68 -6.74
CA GLN A 265 -16.32 0.89 -7.99
C GLN A 265 -15.65 1.95 -8.87
N ARG A 266 -15.32 3.12 -8.29
CA ARG A 266 -14.59 4.19 -9.01
C ARG A 266 -13.23 3.73 -9.52
N ASN A 267 -12.49 2.98 -8.72
CA ASN A 267 -11.18 2.47 -9.12
C ASN A 267 -11.29 1.42 -10.25
N MET A 268 -12.30 0.58 -10.21
CA MET A 268 -12.60 -0.37 -11.30
C MET A 268 -12.94 0.37 -12.60
N GLU A 269 -13.78 1.40 -12.54
CA GLU A 269 -14.12 2.24 -13.70
C GLU A 269 -12.89 2.92 -14.31
N LYS A 270 -12.06 3.57 -13.47
CA LYS A 270 -10.80 4.20 -13.91
C LYS A 270 -9.86 3.21 -14.58
N ALA A 271 -9.65 2.05 -13.94
CA ALA A 271 -8.76 1.03 -14.45
C ALA A 271 -9.28 0.44 -15.78
N ALA A 272 -10.58 0.11 -15.84
CA ALA A 272 -11.20 -0.42 -17.04
C ALA A 272 -11.08 0.54 -18.23
N LEU A 273 -11.31 1.84 -18.01
CA LEU A 273 -11.18 2.86 -19.05
C LEU A 273 -9.76 2.89 -19.66
N LEU A 274 -8.72 2.85 -18.80
CA LEU A 274 -7.34 2.89 -19.28
C LEU A 274 -6.93 1.57 -19.95
N TYR A 275 -7.25 0.42 -19.36
CA TYR A 275 -6.95 -0.88 -19.98
C TYR A 275 -7.65 -1.06 -21.31
N GLN A 276 -8.91 -0.67 -21.44
CA GLN A 276 -9.61 -0.70 -22.73
C GLN A 276 -8.90 0.14 -23.80
N ALA A 277 -8.39 1.32 -23.43
CA ALA A 277 -7.65 2.16 -24.36
C ALA A 277 -6.31 1.51 -24.79
N ILE A 278 -5.61 0.85 -23.85
CA ILE A 278 -4.36 0.14 -24.14
C ILE A 278 -4.61 -1.08 -25.00
N ASP A 279 -5.59 -1.91 -24.63
CA ASP A 279 -5.87 -3.19 -25.31
C ASP A 279 -6.44 -3.01 -26.73
N ALA A 280 -7.14 -1.90 -27.00
CA ALA A 280 -7.66 -1.55 -28.32
C ALA A 280 -6.62 -0.86 -29.23
N SER A 281 -5.45 -0.50 -28.71
CA SER A 281 -4.44 0.26 -29.43
C SER A 281 -3.50 -0.62 -30.26
N SER A 282 -3.12 -0.13 -31.44
CA SER A 282 -2.03 -0.71 -32.23
C SER A 282 -0.64 -0.25 -31.75
N LEU A 283 -0.57 0.86 -30.97
CA LEU A 283 0.67 1.47 -30.52
C LEU A 283 1.06 1.05 -29.10
N TYR A 284 0.08 0.87 -28.20
CA TYR A 284 0.33 0.57 -26.78
C TYR A 284 0.09 -0.91 -26.46
N PHE A 285 0.74 -1.40 -25.40
CA PHE A 285 0.44 -2.72 -24.85
C PHE A 285 0.74 -2.76 -23.35
N ASN A 286 0.06 -3.65 -22.63
CA ASN A 286 0.34 -4.01 -21.25
C ASN A 286 0.66 -5.52 -21.20
N PRO A 287 1.81 -5.94 -20.62
CA PRO A 287 2.22 -7.35 -20.62
C PRO A 287 1.58 -8.18 -19.50
N VAL A 288 0.91 -7.54 -18.53
CA VAL A 288 0.35 -8.21 -17.35
C VAL A 288 -0.88 -9.02 -17.74
N ASP A 289 -0.95 -10.25 -17.24
CA ASP A 289 -2.11 -11.12 -17.38
C ASP A 289 -3.38 -10.41 -16.90
N PRO A 290 -4.43 -10.31 -17.72
CA PRO A 290 -5.69 -9.66 -17.37
C PRO A 290 -6.27 -10.10 -16.03
N ALA A 291 -6.07 -11.36 -15.61
CA ALA A 291 -6.58 -11.91 -14.37
C ALA A 291 -5.93 -11.29 -13.09
N CYS A 292 -4.78 -10.65 -13.25
CA CYS A 292 -4.05 -10.04 -12.12
C CYS A 292 -3.58 -8.59 -12.38
N ARG A 293 -4.19 -7.90 -13.33
CA ARG A 293 -3.88 -6.48 -13.61
C ARG A 293 -4.23 -5.60 -12.43
N SER A 294 -3.29 -4.72 -12.05
CA SER A 294 -3.49 -3.74 -10.97
C SER A 294 -4.56 -2.70 -11.32
N ARG A 295 -5.44 -2.41 -10.36
CA ARG A 295 -6.42 -1.33 -10.46
C ARG A 295 -5.84 0.03 -10.07
N MET A 296 -4.61 0.05 -9.52
CA MET A 296 -3.95 1.25 -8.99
C MET A 296 -2.74 1.70 -9.81
N ASN A 297 -1.97 0.75 -10.33
CA ASN A 297 -0.69 1.02 -11.00
C ASN A 297 -0.66 0.28 -12.33
N ILE A 298 -0.86 1.00 -13.41
CA ILE A 298 -1.00 0.47 -14.76
C ILE A 298 0.27 0.77 -15.55
N PRO A 299 1.22 -0.18 -15.65
CA PRO A 299 2.33 -0.05 -16.59
C PRO A 299 1.81 -0.22 -18.02
N PHE A 300 2.41 0.48 -18.96
CA PHE A 300 2.17 0.28 -20.37
C PHE A 300 3.41 0.67 -21.20
N PHE A 301 3.50 0.14 -22.38
CA PHE A 301 4.65 0.28 -23.25
C PHE A 301 4.21 0.70 -24.65
N LEU A 302 5.09 1.40 -25.36
CA LEU A 302 4.92 1.62 -26.78
C LEU A 302 5.58 0.45 -27.54
N ARG A 303 4.92 -0.02 -28.59
CA ARG A 303 5.50 -1.04 -29.49
C ARG A 303 6.74 -0.53 -30.22
N GLU A 304 6.83 0.81 -30.37
CA GLU A 304 8.01 1.51 -30.86
C GLU A 304 8.67 2.29 -29.71
N PRO A 305 9.71 1.75 -29.07
CA PRO A 305 10.34 2.39 -27.91
C PRO A 305 10.95 3.76 -28.22
N SER A 306 11.32 4.03 -29.47
CA SER A 306 11.84 5.34 -29.92
C SER A 306 10.85 6.49 -29.73
N LEU A 307 9.56 6.22 -29.62
CA LEU A 307 8.51 7.21 -29.40
C LEU A 307 8.30 7.58 -27.92
N GLU A 308 8.92 6.85 -26.98
CA GLU A 308 8.68 7.07 -25.54
C GLU A 308 9.06 8.50 -25.10
N ALA A 309 10.18 9.04 -25.60
CA ALA A 309 10.62 10.39 -25.25
C ALA A 309 9.62 11.45 -25.73
N SER A 310 9.18 11.37 -26.99
CA SER A 310 8.21 12.31 -27.56
C SER A 310 6.81 12.17 -26.95
N PHE A 311 6.43 10.95 -26.51
CA PHE A 311 5.21 10.72 -25.75
C PHE A 311 5.25 11.44 -24.40
N LEU A 312 6.34 11.30 -23.65
CA LEU A 312 6.51 11.91 -22.33
C LEU A 312 6.56 13.44 -22.41
N GLU A 313 7.22 13.99 -23.42
CA GLU A 313 7.29 15.44 -23.67
C GLU A 313 5.90 16.03 -23.96
N GLY A 314 5.18 15.47 -24.93
CA GLY A 314 3.83 15.94 -25.24
C GLY A 314 2.81 15.67 -24.11
N ALA A 315 2.98 14.59 -23.33
CA ALA A 315 2.18 14.37 -22.14
C ALA A 315 2.39 15.45 -21.10
N GLN A 316 3.64 15.88 -20.87
CA GLN A 316 3.97 16.96 -19.95
C GLN A 316 3.38 18.31 -20.41
N GLU A 317 3.45 18.62 -21.70
CA GLU A 317 2.79 19.79 -22.29
C GLU A 317 1.29 19.79 -22.10
N ALA A 318 0.66 18.60 -22.15
CA ALA A 318 -0.77 18.38 -21.88
C ALA A 318 -1.12 18.37 -20.37
N GLY A 319 -0.16 18.63 -19.46
CA GLY A 319 -0.36 18.62 -18.03
C GLY A 319 -0.42 17.22 -17.39
N LEU A 320 -0.04 16.17 -18.13
CA LEU A 320 0.00 14.79 -17.66
C LEU A 320 1.41 14.46 -17.16
N LEU A 321 1.60 14.57 -15.84
CA LEU A 321 2.91 14.51 -15.22
C LEU A 321 3.23 13.12 -14.67
N GLN A 322 4.54 12.81 -14.54
CA GLN A 322 5.06 11.61 -13.84
C GLN A 322 4.64 10.28 -14.45
N LEU A 323 4.46 10.21 -15.78
CA LEU A 323 4.09 9.00 -16.49
C LEU A 323 5.26 8.05 -16.79
N LYS A 324 6.52 8.49 -16.62
CA LYS A 324 7.70 7.64 -16.84
C LYS A 324 7.68 6.44 -15.89
N GLY A 325 7.87 5.24 -16.44
CA GLY A 325 7.94 4.00 -15.69
C GLY A 325 9.12 3.93 -14.74
N HIS A 326 9.13 2.93 -13.85
CA HIS A 326 10.24 2.74 -12.93
C HIS A 326 11.50 2.30 -13.69
N LYS A 327 12.67 2.79 -13.26
CA LYS A 327 13.97 2.52 -13.93
C LYS A 327 14.27 1.02 -14.13
N SER A 328 13.73 0.13 -13.31
CA SER A 328 13.95 -1.32 -13.41
C SER A 328 13.00 -2.02 -14.40
N ALA A 329 11.87 -1.42 -14.73
CA ALA A 329 10.88 -1.99 -15.64
C ALA A 329 10.82 -1.26 -16.99
N GLY A 330 11.23 0.02 -17.02
CA GLY A 330 11.11 0.86 -18.21
C GLY A 330 9.67 1.25 -18.53
N GLY A 331 9.44 1.69 -19.76
CA GLY A 331 8.14 2.06 -20.27
C GLY A 331 7.48 3.21 -19.52
N LEU A 332 6.17 3.17 -19.48
CA LEU A 332 5.29 4.17 -18.89
C LEU A 332 4.48 3.55 -17.76
N ARG A 333 4.00 4.38 -16.82
CA ARG A 333 3.12 3.91 -15.76
C ARG A 333 2.16 5.00 -15.32
N ALA A 334 0.86 4.71 -15.36
CA ALA A 334 -0.16 5.52 -14.74
C ALA A 334 -0.43 5.00 -13.31
N SER A 335 -0.26 5.87 -12.31
CA SER A 335 -0.64 5.58 -10.92
C SER A 335 -1.94 6.32 -10.61
N ILE A 336 -3.05 5.59 -10.62
CA ILE A 336 -4.42 6.13 -10.54
C ILE A 336 -5.06 5.87 -9.17
N TYR A 337 -4.34 6.24 -8.11
CA TYR A 337 -4.77 6.06 -6.72
C TYR A 337 -6.16 6.65 -6.43
N ASN A 338 -6.69 6.41 -5.23
CA ASN A 338 -8.04 6.81 -4.83
C ASN A 338 -8.35 8.29 -5.12
N ALA A 339 -7.40 9.19 -4.87
CA ALA A 339 -7.59 10.63 -5.07
C ALA A 339 -7.49 11.09 -6.54
N MET A 340 -7.11 10.20 -7.47
CA MET A 340 -7.12 10.52 -8.90
C MET A 340 -8.58 10.50 -9.40
N PRO A 341 -9.13 11.63 -9.89
CA PRO A 341 -10.47 11.67 -10.42
C PRO A 341 -10.56 10.94 -11.78
N LEU A 342 -11.76 10.54 -12.17
CA LEU A 342 -12.00 9.86 -13.46
C LEU A 342 -11.56 10.73 -14.64
N GLU A 343 -11.77 12.04 -14.55
CA GLU A 343 -11.40 13.04 -15.55
C GLU A 343 -9.90 13.04 -15.84
N GLY A 344 -9.06 12.77 -14.81
CA GLY A 344 -7.62 12.65 -15.00
C GLY A 344 -7.24 11.44 -15.85
N VAL A 345 -7.95 10.32 -15.69
CA VAL A 345 -7.77 9.13 -16.53
C VAL A 345 -8.32 9.36 -17.93
N GLN A 346 -9.47 10.03 -18.05
CA GLN A 346 -10.06 10.42 -19.34
C GLN A 346 -9.09 11.32 -20.15
N ALA A 347 -8.45 12.28 -19.48
CA ALA A 347 -7.46 13.16 -20.11
C ALA A 347 -6.26 12.36 -20.64
N LEU A 348 -5.74 11.39 -19.86
CA LEU A 348 -4.67 10.50 -20.32
C LEU A 348 -5.12 9.68 -21.54
N VAL A 349 -6.28 9.07 -21.51
CA VAL A 349 -6.82 8.27 -22.64
C VAL A 349 -7.02 9.14 -23.88
N ALA A 350 -7.53 10.35 -23.73
CA ALA A 350 -7.69 11.29 -24.85
C ALA A 350 -6.33 11.66 -25.48
N TYR A 351 -5.32 11.93 -24.64
CA TYR A 351 -3.96 12.17 -25.10
C TYR A 351 -3.37 10.95 -25.84
N MET A 352 -3.47 9.77 -25.27
CA MET A 352 -2.99 8.52 -25.89
C MET A 352 -3.57 8.32 -27.28
N ARG A 353 -4.89 8.46 -27.42
CA ARG A 353 -5.58 8.36 -28.73
C ARG A 353 -5.14 9.45 -29.70
N SER A 354 -4.91 10.65 -29.25
CA SER A 354 -4.41 11.75 -30.08
C SER A 354 -3.00 11.48 -30.58
N PHE A 355 -2.12 11.05 -29.67
CA PHE A 355 -0.74 10.71 -30.01
C PHE A 355 -0.66 9.56 -31.01
N GLU A 356 -1.44 8.50 -30.84
CA GLU A 356 -1.52 7.38 -31.77
C GLU A 356 -1.96 7.83 -33.16
N ARG A 357 -3.02 8.65 -33.28
CA ARG A 357 -3.50 9.16 -34.57
C ARG A 357 -2.49 10.02 -35.33
N THR A 358 -1.59 10.71 -34.62
CA THR A 358 -0.56 11.53 -35.27
C THR A 358 0.65 10.71 -35.73
N ARG A 359 0.68 9.41 -35.42
CA ARG A 359 1.78 8.49 -35.76
C ARG A 359 1.33 7.34 -36.66
N ALA A 360 0.01 7.13 -36.82
CA ALA A 360 -0.58 6.25 -37.85
C ALA A 360 -0.60 6.96 -39.21
#